data_b0e15b54e57987785f650c21f43844dd
#
_entry.id   b0e15b54e57987785f650c21f43844dd
#
_cell.length_a   1.000
_cell.length_b   1.000
_cell.length_c   1.000
_cell.angle_alpha   90.00
_cell.angle_beta   90.00
_cell.angle_gamma   90.00
#
_symmetry.space_group_name_H-M   'P 1'
#
loop_
_entity.id
_entity.type
_entity.pdbx_description
1 polymer ?
#
loop_
_entity_poly.entity_id
_entity_poly.type
_entity_poly.pdbx_seq_one_letter_code
_entity_poly.pdbx_strand_id
1 'polypeptide(L)'
;MTRSELIERIVKRAPHVPRREVEAIVHAVFDEMARALVAGQRIELRGFGVFSVRTRRARTGRNPKTGQRVSVPARRTLAFSAGKELRERLNAPPATAGVAVTAAPPDGALSALPLTAAAAIPVPVTR
;
A
#
# COMPACT_ATOMS: atom_id res chain seq x y z
N MET A 1 6.81 -11.06 11.27
CA MET A 1 6.20 -10.86 12.60
C MET A 1 5.19 -11.96 12.85
N THR A 2 5.44 -12.77 13.87
CA THR A 2 4.53 -13.84 14.33
C THR A 2 3.50 -13.30 15.32
N ARG A 3 2.44 -14.10 15.61
CA ARG A 3 1.46 -13.74 16.64
C ARG A 3 2.13 -13.53 18.00
N SER A 4 3.08 -14.39 18.37
CA SER A 4 3.81 -14.29 19.65
C SER A 4 4.61 -12.99 19.75
N GLU A 5 5.32 -12.61 18.68
CA GLU A 5 6.03 -11.33 18.62
C GLU A 5 5.09 -10.12 18.72
N LEU A 6 3.89 -10.21 18.12
CA LEU A 6 2.88 -9.17 18.25
C LEU A 6 2.44 -9.01 19.71
N ILE A 7 2.14 -10.13 20.39
CA ILE A 7 1.76 -10.14 21.81
C ILE A 7 2.87 -9.51 22.65
N GLU A 8 4.12 -9.89 22.45
CA GLU A 8 5.27 -9.30 23.17
C GLU A 8 5.39 -7.79 22.99
N ARG A 9 5.18 -7.31 21.76
CA ARG A 9 5.20 -5.87 21.47
C ARG A 9 4.07 -5.13 22.16
N ILE A 10 2.88 -5.73 22.24
CA ILE A 10 1.74 -5.14 22.96
C ILE A 10 2.01 -5.11 24.46
N VAL A 11 2.51 -6.20 25.04
CA VAL A 11 2.88 -6.26 26.47
C VAL A 11 3.90 -5.17 26.83
N LYS A 12 4.91 -4.95 25.98
CA LYS A 12 5.88 -3.86 26.18
C LYS A 12 5.25 -2.46 26.17
N ARG A 13 4.17 -2.27 25.41
CA ARG A 13 3.46 -0.97 25.33
C ARG A 13 2.42 -0.78 26.45
N ALA A 14 1.90 -1.87 27.00
CA ALA A 14 0.90 -1.87 28.05
C ALA A 14 1.36 -2.72 29.23
N PRO A 15 2.40 -2.29 29.96
CA PRO A 15 3.00 -3.09 31.04
C PRO A 15 2.07 -3.31 32.25
N HIS A 16 1.00 -2.52 32.35
CA HIS A 16 -0.04 -2.65 33.36
C HIS A 16 -1.03 -3.79 33.08
N VAL A 17 -1.00 -4.37 31.88
CA VAL A 17 -1.88 -5.49 31.50
C VAL A 17 -1.08 -6.81 31.56
N PRO A 18 -1.53 -7.81 32.31
CA PRO A 18 -0.87 -9.11 32.37
C PRO A 18 -0.78 -9.74 30.98
N ARG A 19 0.37 -10.37 30.67
CA ARG A 19 0.60 -11.04 29.39
C ARG A 19 -0.56 -11.97 29.00
N ARG A 20 -1.09 -12.73 29.96
CA ARG A 20 -2.19 -13.68 29.73
C ARG A 20 -3.45 -12.99 29.21
N GLU A 21 -3.75 -11.81 29.72
CA GLU A 21 -4.91 -11.02 29.26
C GLU A 21 -4.69 -10.47 27.84
N VAL A 22 -3.49 -9.94 27.57
CA VAL A 22 -3.13 -9.49 26.22
C VAL A 22 -3.25 -10.62 25.21
N GLU A 23 -2.79 -11.82 25.56
CA GLU A 23 -2.88 -13.00 24.71
C GLU A 23 -4.35 -13.38 24.46
N ALA A 24 -5.17 -13.43 25.48
CA ALA A 24 -6.60 -13.71 25.36
C ALA A 24 -7.33 -12.70 24.48
N ILE A 25 -7.04 -11.40 24.63
CA ILE A 25 -7.63 -10.35 23.80
C ILE A 25 -7.23 -10.51 22.34
N VAL A 26 -5.93 -10.71 22.06
CA VAL A 26 -5.44 -10.89 20.69
C VAL A 26 -6.07 -12.12 20.04
N HIS A 27 -6.19 -13.24 20.76
CA HIS A 27 -6.87 -14.43 20.26
C HIS A 27 -8.33 -14.13 19.95
N ALA A 28 -9.08 -13.52 20.88
CA ALA A 28 -10.50 -13.19 20.71
C ALA A 28 -10.73 -12.30 19.48
N VAL A 29 -9.88 -11.30 19.26
CA VAL A 29 -9.99 -10.39 18.09
C VAL A 29 -9.82 -11.17 16.78
N PHE A 30 -8.77 -11.99 16.66
CA PHE A 30 -8.54 -12.76 15.43
C PHE A 30 -9.61 -13.83 15.20
N ASP A 31 -10.10 -14.48 16.25
CA ASP A 31 -11.16 -15.49 16.14
C ASP A 31 -12.48 -14.86 15.69
N GLU A 32 -12.82 -13.70 16.23
CA GLU A 32 -14.03 -12.97 15.81
C GLU A 32 -13.94 -12.50 14.36
N MET A 33 -12.78 -11.98 13.96
CA MET A 33 -12.53 -11.65 12.55
C MET A 33 -12.67 -12.88 11.64
N ALA A 34 -12.12 -14.01 12.04
CA ALA A 34 -12.24 -15.25 11.27
C ALA A 34 -13.69 -15.70 11.13
N ARG A 35 -14.47 -15.67 12.21
CA ARG A 35 -15.90 -16.02 12.19
C ARG A 35 -16.69 -15.10 11.25
N ALA A 36 -16.50 -13.79 11.35
CA ALA A 36 -17.16 -12.82 10.49
C ALA A 36 -16.85 -13.06 9.00
N LEU A 37 -15.59 -13.34 8.66
CA LEU A 37 -15.16 -13.60 7.29
C LEU A 37 -15.70 -14.94 6.77
N VAL A 38 -15.77 -15.99 7.59
CA VAL A 38 -16.42 -17.26 7.23
C VAL A 38 -17.90 -17.06 6.95
N ALA A 39 -18.58 -16.22 7.73
CA ALA A 39 -19.96 -15.81 7.49
C ALA A 39 -20.13 -14.94 6.23
N GLY A 40 -19.04 -14.52 5.58
CA GLY A 40 -19.07 -13.71 4.37
C GLY A 40 -19.20 -12.21 4.64
N GLN A 41 -19.06 -11.79 5.86
CA GLN A 41 -19.11 -10.37 6.24
C GLN A 41 -17.86 -9.63 5.78
N ARG A 42 -18.01 -8.34 5.58
CA ARG A 42 -16.91 -7.41 5.30
C ARG A 42 -16.45 -6.79 6.62
N ILE A 43 -15.14 -6.78 6.85
CA ILE A 43 -14.54 -6.14 8.01
C ILE A 43 -13.80 -4.90 7.54
N GLU A 44 -14.15 -3.76 8.10
CA GLU A 44 -13.49 -2.49 7.84
C GLU A 44 -12.79 -1.99 9.10
N LEU A 45 -11.47 -1.91 9.03
CA LEU A 45 -10.63 -1.35 10.08
C LEU A 45 -10.12 0.01 9.62
N ARG A 46 -10.71 1.09 10.16
CA ARG A 46 -10.32 2.46 9.81
C ARG A 46 -8.83 2.67 10.06
N GLY A 47 -8.17 3.36 9.14
CA GLY A 47 -6.72 3.57 9.18
C GLY A 47 -5.88 2.38 8.73
N PHE A 48 -6.44 1.16 8.71
CA PHE A 48 -5.72 -0.04 8.33
C PHE A 48 -6.15 -0.58 6.96
N GLY A 49 -7.41 -0.94 6.80
CA GLY A 49 -7.90 -1.48 5.53
C GLY A 49 -9.17 -2.29 5.68
N VAL A 50 -9.52 -2.96 4.58
CA VAL A 50 -10.76 -3.71 4.44
C VAL A 50 -10.47 -5.16 4.08
N PHE A 51 -11.05 -6.08 4.82
CA PHE A 51 -11.09 -7.50 4.51
C PHE A 51 -12.44 -7.85 3.91
N SER A 52 -12.44 -8.52 2.77
CA SER A 52 -13.66 -8.96 2.10
C SER A 52 -13.50 -10.35 1.52
N VAL A 53 -14.59 -11.09 1.45
CA VAL A 53 -14.61 -12.42 0.84
C VAL A 53 -15.07 -12.28 -0.60
N ARG A 54 -14.29 -12.81 -1.55
CA ARG A 54 -14.61 -12.84 -2.98
C ARG A 54 -14.78 -14.28 -3.43
N THR A 55 -15.81 -14.55 -4.21
CA THR A 55 -16.01 -15.85 -4.84
C THR A 55 -15.35 -15.84 -6.21
N ARG A 56 -14.40 -16.73 -6.41
CA ARG A 56 -13.82 -17.00 -7.73
C ARG A 56 -14.67 -18.05 -8.42
N ARG A 57 -15.09 -17.75 -9.64
CA ARG A 57 -15.87 -18.67 -10.48
C ARG A 57 -15.06 -19.91 -10.85
N ALA A 58 -15.72 -21.03 -11.05
CA ALA A 58 -15.12 -22.21 -11.64
C ALA A 58 -14.51 -21.86 -13.01
N ARG A 59 -13.34 -22.43 -13.30
CA ARG A 59 -12.64 -22.22 -14.56
C ARG A 59 -11.93 -23.49 -14.98
N THR A 60 -11.70 -23.65 -16.26
CA THR A 60 -10.80 -24.68 -16.78
C THR A 60 -9.37 -24.15 -16.78
N GLY A 61 -8.48 -24.83 -16.08
CA GLY A 61 -7.05 -24.60 -16.10
C GLY A 61 -6.35 -25.63 -17.00
N ARG A 62 -5.06 -25.45 -17.21
CA ARG A 62 -4.22 -26.42 -17.90
C ARG A 62 -3.03 -26.78 -17.00
N ASN A 63 -2.74 -28.07 -16.89
CA ASN A 63 -1.58 -28.53 -16.17
C ASN A 63 -0.31 -28.18 -16.98
N PRO A 64 0.63 -27.39 -16.45
CA PRO A 64 1.82 -26.97 -17.19
C PRO A 64 2.76 -28.13 -17.56
N LYS A 65 2.73 -29.24 -16.82
CA LYS A 65 3.57 -30.41 -17.09
C LYS A 65 3.00 -31.34 -18.17
N THR A 66 1.69 -31.57 -18.14
CA THR A 66 1.05 -32.57 -19.01
C THR A 66 0.21 -31.96 -20.11
N GLY A 67 -0.06 -30.65 -20.07
CA GLY A 67 -0.92 -29.98 -21.04
C GLY A 67 -2.43 -30.31 -20.88
N GLN A 68 -2.79 -31.21 -19.97
CA GLN A 68 -4.17 -31.64 -19.76
C GLN A 68 -5.04 -30.52 -19.19
N ARG A 69 -6.31 -30.51 -19.60
CA ARG A 69 -7.31 -29.62 -19.04
C ARG A 69 -7.75 -30.11 -17.67
N VAL A 70 -7.72 -29.22 -16.67
CA VAL A 70 -8.14 -29.50 -15.29
C VAL A 70 -9.27 -28.55 -14.93
N SER A 71 -10.37 -29.10 -14.42
CA SER A 71 -11.46 -28.29 -13.89
C SER A 71 -11.06 -27.74 -12.52
N VAL A 72 -11.09 -26.41 -12.37
CA VAL A 72 -10.86 -25.73 -11.10
C VAL A 72 -12.21 -25.28 -10.57
N PRO A 73 -12.68 -25.83 -9.44
CA PRO A 73 -13.98 -25.49 -8.88
C PRO A 73 -14.03 -24.04 -8.39
N ALA A 74 -15.24 -23.52 -8.28
CA ALA A 74 -15.47 -22.21 -7.63
C ALA A 74 -15.02 -22.27 -6.18
N ARG A 75 -14.36 -21.22 -5.70
CA ARG A 75 -13.93 -21.12 -4.30
C ARG A 75 -13.96 -19.70 -3.78
N ARG A 76 -14.16 -19.59 -2.48
CA ARG A 76 -14.09 -18.31 -1.77
C ARG A 76 -12.63 -17.98 -1.45
N THR A 77 -12.26 -16.72 -1.62
CA THR A 77 -10.91 -16.21 -1.39
C THR A 77 -11.01 -14.94 -0.56
N LEU A 78 -10.14 -14.81 0.43
CA LEU A 78 -10.01 -13.57 1.18
C LEU A 78 -9.26 -12.53 0.31
N ALA A 79 -9.80 -11.31 0.28
CA ALA A 79 -9.16 -10.14 -0.31
C ALA A 79 -8.95 -9.09 0.77
N PHE A 80 -7.74 -8.57 0.86
CA PHE A 80 -7.39 -7.42 1.68
C PHE A 80 -7.13 -6.22 0.78
N SER A 81 -7.66 -5.08 1.16
CA SER A 81 -7.42 -3.79 0.51
C SER A 81 -6.93 -2.80 1.55
N ALA A 82 -5.70 -2.34 1.41
CA ALA A 82 -5.11 -1.38 2.34
C ALA A 82 -5.86 -0.04 2.29
N GLY A 83 -6.12 0.53 3.45
CA GLY A 83 -6.69 1.87 3.58
C GLY A 83 -5.72 2.97 3.12
N LYS A 84 -6.23 4.19 2.95
CA LYS A 84 -5.43 5.35 2.53
C LYS A 84 -4.25 5.57 3.47
N GLU A 85 -4.51 5.64 4.75
CA GLU A 85 -3.49 5.90 5.78
C GLU A 85 -2.38 4.84 5.79
N LEU A 86 -2.74 3.55 5.70
CA LEU A 86 -1.74 2.49 5.63
C LEU A 86 -0.91 2.58 4.35
N ARG A 87 -1.53 2.89 3.20
CA ARG A 87 -0.79 3.08 1.94
C ARG A 87 0.16 4.28 1.99
N GLU A 88 -0.26 5.37 2.58
CA GLU A 88 0.59 6.55 2.76
C GLU A 88 1.79 6.24 3.66
N ARG A 89 1.58 5.53 4.77
CA ARG A 89 2.67 5.09 5.65
C ARG A 89 3.64 4.13 4.97
N LEU A 90 3.15 3.24 4.10
CA LEU A 90 3.99 2.30 3.35
C LEU A 90 4.83 2.98 2.27
N ASN A 91 4.31 4.06 1.68
CA ASN A 91 4.97 4.81 0.62
C ASN A 91 5.60 6.13 1.10
N ALA A 92 5.53 6.41 2.40
CA ALA A 92 6.26 7.52 2.97
C ALA A 92 7.76 7.27 2.74
N PRO A 93 8.51 8.27 2.24
CA PRO A 93 9.95 8.13 2.13
C PRO A 93 10.49 7.78 3.52
N PRO A 94 11.49 6.89 3.63
CA PRO A 94 12.10 6.60 4.91
C PRO A 94 12.52 7.95 5.50
N ALA A 95 12.13 8.19 6.75
CA ALA A 95 12.62 9.36 7.47
C ALA A 95 14.13 9.19 7.59
N THR A 96 14.82 9.65 6.57
CA THR A 96 16.28 9.71 6.53
C THR A 96 16.64 10.76 7.56
N ALA A 97 17.13 10.32 8.69
CA ALA A 97 17.91 11.17 9.56
C ALA A 97 18.92 11.93 8.70
N GLY A 98 18.77 13.24 8.68
CA GLY A 98 19.64 14.25 8.11
C GLY A 98 20.86 13.77 7.32
N VAL A 99 20.71 13.71 6.00
CA VAL A 99 21.80 14.06 5.10
C VAL A 99 21.17 14.98 4.05
N ALA A 100 21.36 16.25 4.24
CA ALA A 100 21.17 17.24 3.20
C ALA A 100 22.13 16.88 2.07
N VAL A 101 21.66 16.18 1.06
CA VAL A 101 22.34 16.16 -0.22
C VAL A 101 21.95 17.44 -0.90
N THR A 102 22.77 18.48 -0.67
CA THR A 102 22.86 19.62 -1.55
C THR A 102 23.22 19.07 -2.92
N ALA A 103 22.25 18.88 -3.78
CA ALA A 103 22.50 18.71 -5.18
C ALA A 103 23.01 20.05 -5.69
N ALA A 104 24.34 20.19 -5.79
CA ALA A 104 24.96 21.24 -6.54
C ALA A 104 24.52 21.11 -8.01
N PRO A 105 24.16 22.20 -8.68
CA PRO A 105 23.93 22.14 -10.10
C PRO A 105 25.25 21.86 -10.81
N PRO A 106 25.27 21.10 -11.90
CA PRO A 106 26.48 20.96 -12.68
C PRO A 106 26.79 22.31 -13.38
N ASP A 107 27.83 22.94 -12.91
CA ASP A 107 28.53 23.95 -13.65
C ASP A 107 29.03 23.36 -14.99
N GLY A 108 28.81 24.11 -16.03
CA GLY A 108 29.57 23.88 -17.23
C GLY A 108 28.80 24.07 -18.52
N ALA A 109 28.67 25.32 -18.94
CA ALA A 109 29.00 25.72 -20.30
C ALA A 109 28.81 27.22 -20.43
N LEU A 110 29.90 27.89 -20.32
CA LEU A 110 30.16 29.19 -20.94
C LEU A 110 29.91 29.05 -22.44
N SER A 111 29.16 29.94 -23.04
CA SER A 111 29.68 30.75 -24.16
C SER A 111 28.56 31.46 -24.89
N ALA A 112 28.82 32.74 -24.99
CA ALA A 112 28.51 33.65 -26.09
C ALA A 112 27.13 34.33 -26.07
N LEU A 113 27.17 35.51 -25.53
CA LEU A 113 26.58 36.73 -26.11
C LEU A 113 27.28 37.06 -27.44
N PRO A 114 26.84 38.03 -28.27
CA PRO A 114 25.72 38.92 -28.18
C PRO A 114 25.10 39.29 -29.56
N LEU A 115 24.25 40.20 -29.48
CA LEU A 115 24.08 41.38 -30.36
C LEU A 115 22.94 41.39 -31.37
N THR A 116 22.11 42.31 -31.11
CA THR A 116 21.72 43.47 -31.94
C THR A 116 20.51 43.35 -32.82
N ALA A 117 19.64 44.22 -32.44
CA ALA A 117 18.94 45.22 -33.23
C ALA A 117 17.65 44.82 -33.96
N ALA A 118 16.68 45.41 -33.44
CA ALA A 118 15.96 46.52 -34.02
C ALA A 118 14.82 46.19 -34.99
N ALA A 119 13.75 46.70 -34.55
CA ALA A 119 12.81 47.48 -35.34
C ALA A 119 11.65 46.74 -36.02
N ALA A 120 10.58 47.19 -35.60
CA ALA A 120 9.48 47.80 -36.30
C ALA A 120 8.15 47.02 -36.29
N ILE A 121 7.26 47.61 -35.57
CA ILE A 121 5.78 47.64 -35.71
C ILE A 121 5.45 48.20 -37.13
N PRO A 122 4.32 47.89 -37.79
CA PRO A 122 3.03 48.25 -37.31
C PRO A 122 1.84 47.33 -37.66
N VAL A 123 0.82 47.49 -36.89
CA VAL A 123 -0.59 47.26 -37.20
C VAL A 123 -1.04 48.13 -38.41
N PRO A 124 -2.04 47.77 -39.26
CA PRO A 124 -3.41 47.99 -38.95
C PRO A 124 -4.44 47.02 -39.56
N VAL A 125 -5.54 46.78 -38.84
CA VAL A 125 -6.90 47.29 -39.01
C VAL A 125 -7.66 46.90 -40.31
N THR A 126 -8.90 46.43 -40.04
CA THR A 126 -10.13 46.48 -40.82
C THR A 126 -10.34 45.45 -41.94
N ARG A 127 -11.32 44.64 -41.85
CA ARG A 127 -12.79 44.86 -42.03
C ARG A 127 -13.54 43.60 -41.68
#